data_7b52aa1b7c7a1c05162545e0ede5b158
#
_entry.id   7b52aa1b7c7a1c05162545e0ede5b158
#
_cell.length_a   1.000
_cell.length_b   1.000
_cell.length_c   1.000
_cell.angle_alpha   90.00
_cell.angle_beta   90.00
_cell.angle_gamma   90.00
#
_symmetry.space_group_name_H-M   'P 1'
#
loop_
_entity.id
_entity.type
_entity.pdbx_description
1 polymer ?
#
loop_
_entity_poly.entity_id
_entity_poly.type
_entity_poly.pdbx_seq_one_letter_code
_entity_poly.pdbx_strand_id
1 'polypeptide(L)'
;MTKKYDLHCHSTASDGVLTPTALVQRAHEQGINVLALCDHDTVIGIDEAKLEADKLGIELINGVEISTNWEGRGIHIVGLNFDKTHPKMTALLAEQKSLREKRAVEIGHKLEKAGVPNAYEGAKALANGEVTRAHYARYLVQIGKVSNDGQAFKRYLGGGKSCFVKAEWVDIPTAIDTIHAAGGVAVIAHPMRYNMTGKWIRRLIVDFKQWGGDGMEV
;
A
#
# COMPACT_ATOMS: atom_id res chain seq x y z
N MET A 1 14.99 18.11 22.25
CA MET A 1 15.37 17.19 21.14
C MET A 1 14.31 17.31 20.05
N THR A 2 14.71 17.36 18.79
CA THR A 2 13.77 17.35 17.64
C THR A 2 13.13 15.97 17.53
N LYS A 3 11.78 15.91 17.45
CA LYS A 3 11.06 14.65 17.19
C LYS A 3 11.47 14.08 15.82
N LYS A 4 11.68 12.76 15.75
CA LYS A 4 11.94 12.03 14.53
C LYS A 4 10.68 11.33 14.07
N TYR A 5 10.33 11.48 12.80
CA TYR A 5 9.07 11.00 12.20
C TYR A 5 9.36 9.93 11.16
N ASP A 6 8.49 8.93 11.09
CA ASP A 6 8.34 8.03 9.95
C ASP A 6 6.84 7.93 9.66
N LEU A 7 6.40 8.57 8.57
CA LEU A 7 4.97 8.75 8.27
C LEU A 7 4.47 7.85 7.15
N HIS A 8 5.31 6.89 6.68
CA HIS A 8 4.89 5.92 5.67
C HIS A 8 5.67 4.61 5.81
N CYS A 9 5.08 3.65 6.47
CA CYS A 9 5.62 2.30 6.57
C CYS A 9 4.53 1.24 6.46
N HIS A 10 4.93 -0.01 6.15
CA HIS A 10 4.03 -1.14 5.95
C HIS A 10 4.35 -2.30 6.86
N SER A 11 3.31 -3.00 7.30
CA SER A 11 3.41 -4.23 8.06
C SER A 11 2.97 -5.45 7.25
N THR A 12 3.00 -6.62 7.88
CA THR A 12 2.45 -7.86 7.31
C THR A 12 0.92 -7.84 7.18
N ALA A 13 0.24 -6.80 7.67
CA ALA A 13 -1.19 -6.62 7.41
C ALA A 13 -1.45 -6.27 5.92
N SER A 14 -0.43 -5.79 5.19
CA SER A 14 -0.44 -5.67 3.72
C SER A 14 0.73 -6.43 3.09
N ASP A 15 1.81 -5.75 2.75
CA ASP A 15 2.94 -6.33 2.02
C ASP A 15 4.30 -6.07 2.67
N GLY A 16 4.33 -5.52 3.87
CA GLY A 16 5.52 -5.44 4.70
C GLY A 16 6.05 -6.84 5.12
N VAL A 17 7.18 -6.86 5.79
CA VAL A 17 7.83 -8.10 6.25
C VAL A 17 7.81 -8.25 7.77
N LEU A 18 7.51 -7.18 8.50
CA LEU A 18 7.40 -7.18 9.95
C LEU A 18 5.92 -7.15 10.37
N THR A 19 5.58 -7.84 11.45
CA THR A 19 4.26 -7.66 12.07
C THR A 19 4.09 -6.23 12.55
N PRO A 20 2.86 -5.72 12.75
CA PRO A 20 2.65 -4.38 13.29
C PRO A 20 3.44 -4.14 14.59
N THR A 21 3.44 -5.12 15.51
CA THR A 21 4.24 -5.09 16.75
C THR A 21 5.74 -4.96 16.47
N ALA A 22 6.30 -5.85 15.63
CA ALA A 22 7.74 -5.84 15.34
C ALA A 22 8.17 -4.58 14.59
N LEU A 23 7.29 -4.00 13.77
CA LEU A 23 7.54 -2.73 13.08
C LEU A 23 7.68 -1.57 14.07
N VAL A 24 6.78 -1.49 15.05
CA VAL A 24 6.83 -0.45 16.10
C VAL A 24 8.10 -0.61 16.96
N GLN A 25 8.47 -1.85 17.34
CA GLN A 25 9.70 -2.13 18.07
C GLN A 25 10.93 -1.65 17.30
N ARG A 26 10.98 -1.96 15.99
CA ARG A 26 12.06 -1.49 15.13
C ARG A 26 12.08 0.03 15.00
N ALA A 27 10.94 0.70 14.89
CA ALA A 27 10.86 2.15 14.88
C ALA A 27 11.42 2.75 16.18
N HIS A 28 11.09 2.16 17.33
CA HIS A 28 11.65 2.56 18.62
C HIS A 28 13.18 2.41 18.67
N GLU A 29 13.73 1.28 18.22
CA GLU A 29 15.18 1.04 18.13
C GLU A 29 15.89 2.08 17.24
N GLN A 30 15.21 2.60 16.21
CA GLN A 30 15.73 3.65 15.32
C GLN A 30 15.51 5.07 15.86
N GLY A 31 14.93 5.19 17.05
CA GLY A 31 14.68 6.47 17.70
C GLY A 31 13.54 7.26 17.06
N ILE A 32 12.60 6.61 16.38
CA ILE A 32 11.39 7.24 15.84
C ILE A 32 10.48 7.60 17.02
N ASN A 33 9.98 8.83 17.03
CA ASN A 33 9.06 9.33 18.05
C ASN A 33 7.60 9.33 17.57
N VAL A 34 7.39 9.51 16.26
CA VAL A 34 6.08 9.56 15.63
C VAL A 34 6.09 8.62 14.42
N LEU A 35 5.18 7.66 14.40
CA LEU A 35 5.08 6.62 13.37
C LEU A 35 3.68 6.63 12.76
N ALA A 36 3.55 6.53 11.43
CA ALA A 36 2.29 6.22 10.78
C ALA A 36 2.36 4.86 10.10
N LEU A 37 1.45 3.94 10.46
CA LEU A 37 1.29 2.67 9.77
C LEU A 37 0.34 2.86 8.58
N CYS A 38 0.85 2.69 7.36
CA CYS A 38 0.16 3.01 6.11
C CYS A 38 -0.01 1.78 5.21
N ASP A 39 -0.51 0.68 5.76
CA ASP A 39 -0.74 -0.54 5.01
C ASP A 39 -1.67 -0.31 3.80
N HIS A 40 -1.42 -1.01 2.71
CA HIS A 40 -2.17 -0.88 1.47
C HIS A 40 -3.65 -1.27 1.63
N ASP A 41 -4.55 -0.29 1.45
CA ASP A 41 -6.01 -0.43 1.45
C ASP A 41 -6.58 -1.17 2.68
N THR A 42 -5.86 -1.11 3.82
CA THR A 42 -6.29 -1.75 5.08
C THR A 42 -5.81 -0.97 6.30
N VAL A 43 -6.57 -1.06 7.38
CA VAL A 43 -6.25 -0.47 8.68
C VAL A 43 -6.19 -1.55 9.78
N ILE A 44 -6.22 -2.82 9.39
CA ILE A 44 -6.34 -3.95 10.33
C ILE A 44 -5.14 -4.07 11.29
N GLY A 45 -3.94 -3.62 10.86
CA GLY A 45 -2.73 -3.63 11.67
C GLY A 45 -2.64 -2.52 12.71
N ILE A 46 -3.49 -1.48 12.63
CA ILE A 46 -3.35 -0.27 13.46
C ILE A 46 -3.54 -0.57 14.95
N ASP A 47 -4.52 -1.39 15.32
CA ASP A 47 -4.79 -1.68 16.74
C ASP A 47 -3.64 -2.44 17.40
N GLU A 48 -3.06 -3.42 16.70
CA GLU A 48 -1.88 -4.14 17.16
C GLU A 48 -0.69 -3.19 17.32
N ALA A 49 -0.43 -2.36 16.30
CA ALA A 49 0.64 -1.37 16.34
C ALA A 49 0.44 -0.37 17.50
N LYS A 50 -0.80 0.08 17.74
CA LYS A 50 -1.13 1.04 18.80
C LYS A 50 -0.82 0.49 20.18
N LEU A 51 -1.16 -0.77 20.44
CA LEU A 51 -0.86 -1.43 21.72
C LEU A 51 0.64 -1.44 22.02
N GLU A 52 1.48 -1.66 21.02
CA GLU A 52 2.93 -1.67 21.21
C GLU A 52 3.52 -0.26 21.26
N ALA A 53 3.01 0.67 20.45
CA ALA A 53 3.43 2.07 20.46
C ALA A 53 3.20 2.73 21.83
N ASP A 54 2.06 2.45 22.48
CA ASP A 54 1.73 2.97 23.80
C ASP A 54 2.72 2.47 24.88
N LYS A 55 3.16 1.21 24.80
CA LYS A 55 4.17 0.66 25.72
C LYS A 55 5.55 1.32 25.54
N LEU A 56 5.91 1.64 24.29
CA LEU A 56 7.23 2.16 23.95
C LEU A 56 7.29 3.69 23.91
N GLY A 57 6.16 4.38 24.15
CA GLY A 57 6.09 5.85 24.12
C GLY A 57 6.21 6.45 22.72
N ILE A 58 5.85 5.71 21.69
CA ILE A 58 5.76 6.20 20.30
C ILE A 58 4.36 6.77 20.07
N GLU A 59 4.28 7.95 19.48
CA GLU A 59 3.04 8.51 18.97
C GLU A 59 2.67 7.79 17.66
N LEU A 60 1.63 6.94 17.68
CA LEU A 60 1.15 6.27 16.47
C LEU A 60 0.02 7.09 15.83
N ILE A 61 0.21 7.42 14.56
CA ILE A 61 -0.79 8.07 13.69
C ILE A 61 -1.51 6.99 12.88
N ASN A 62 -2.85 7.04 12.83
CA ASN A 62 -3.62 6.22 11.91
C ASN A 62 -3.24 6.58 10.47
N GLY A 63 -2.72 5.63 9.74
CA GLY A 63 -2.33 5.76 8.34
C GLY A 63 -2.99 4.70 7.46
N VAL A 64 -3.07 4.96 6.19
CA VAL A 64 -3.45 4.02 5.14
C VAL A 64 -2.85 4.47 3.81
N GLU A 65 -2.38 3.56 2.98
CA GLU A 65 -1.99 3.87 1.60
C GLU A 65 -3.08 3.37 0.65
N ILE A 66 -3.94 4.28 0.19
CA ILE A 66 -5.06 3.97 -0.71
C ILE A 66 -4.55 3.85 -2.13
N SER A 67 -4.82 2.69 -2.76
CA SER A 67 -4.56 2.47 -4.18
C SER A 67 -5.60 3.22 -5.02
N THR A 68 -5.13 4.04 -5.98
CA THR A 68 -6.01 4.80 -6.88
C THR A 68 -5.60 4.67 -8.33
N ASN A 69 -6.49 5.06 -9.24
CA ASN A 69 -6.21 5.19 -10.66
C ASN A 69 -6.28 6.65 -11.10
N TRP A 70 -5.27 7.06 -11.87
CA TRP A 70 -5.22 8.37 -12.54
C TRP A 70 -4.64 8.21 -13.95
N GLU A 71 -5.37 8.66 -14.98
CA GLU A 71 -4.92 8.61 -16.38
C GLU A 71 -4.37 7.21 -16.80
N GLY A 72 -5.06 6.15 -16.35
CA GLY A 72 -4.66 4.76 -16.61
C GLY A 72 -3.44 4.26 -15.83
N ARG A 73 -2.96 5.02 -14.86
CA ARG A 73 -1.83 4.70 -13.98
C ARG A 73 -2.31 4.47 -12.56
N GLY A 74 -1.68 3.52 -11.88
CA GLY A 74 -1.85 3.37 -10.43
C GLY A 74 -1.05 4.45 -9.71
N ILE A 75 -1.75 5.22 -8.87
CA ILE A 75 -1.18 6.21 -7.96
C ILE A 75 -1.60 5.84 -6.55
N HIS A 76 -0.76 6.09 -5.57
CA HIS A 76 -1.12 5.84 -4.18
C HIS A 76 -1.32 7.16 -3.44
N ILE A 77 -2.35 7.20 -2.60
CA ILE A 77 -2.66 8.33 -1.73
C ILE A 77 -2.55 7.86 -0.30
N VAL A 78 -1.63 8.44 0.45
CA VAL A 78 -1.52 8.23 1.89
C VAL A 78 -2.54 9.09 2.59
N GLY A 79 -3.41 8.46 3.38
CA GLY A 79 -4.27 9.12 4.35
C GLY A 79 -3.62 9.06 5.72
N LEU A 80 -3.55 10.20 6.41
CA LEU A 80 -2.97 10.31 7.75
C LEU A 80 -3.96 10.91 8.73
N ASN A 81 -3.87 10.49 10.00
CA ASN A 81 -4.61 11.06 11.14
C ASN A 81 -6.13 11.11 10.96
N PHE A 82 -6.71 10.07 10.38
CA PHE A 82 -8.14 9.95 10.14
C PHE A 82 -8.82 9.02 11.17
N ASP A 83 -10.15 9.13 11.29
CA ASP A 83 -10.97 8.16 12.01
C ASP A 83 -11.14 6.89 11.16
N LYS A 84 -10.42 5.82 11.54
CA LYS A 84 -10.47 4.53 10.85
C LYS A 84 -11.83 3.84 10.90
N THR A 85 -12.72 4.29 11.80
CA THR A 85 -14.09 3.75 11.96
C THR A 85 -15.14 4.53 11.18
N HIS A 86 -14.75 5.64 10.55
CA HIS A 86 -15.67 6.47 9.78
C HIS A 86 -16.34 5.67 8.65
N PRO A 87 -17.69 5.75 8.48
CA PRO A 87 -18.42 4.90 7.53
C PRO A 87 -17.93 4.97 6.09
N LYS A 88 -17.55 6.15 5.59
CA LYS A 88 -16.99 6.28 4.23
C LYS A 88 -15.64 5.55 4.10
N MET A 89 -14.77 5.63 5.12
CA MET A 89 -13.48 4.96 5.12
C MET A 89 -13.67 3.43 5.13
N THR A 90 -14.51 2.91 6.01
CA THR A 90 -14.77 1.47 6.08
C THR A 90 -15.40 0.93 4.79
N ALA A 91 -16.31 1.68 4.15
CA ALA A 91 -16.92 1.31 2.88
C ALA A 91 -15.88 1.28 1.75
N LEU A 92 -15.05 2.32 1.62
CA LEU A 92 -13.98 2.38 0.62
C LEU A 92 -12.99 1.22 0.78
N LEU A 93 -12.53 0.96 2.00
CA LEU A 93 -11.58 -0.14 2.26
C LEU A 93 -12.19 -1.51 1.97
N ALA A 94 -13.49 -1.72 2.23
CA ALA A 94 -14.18 -2.95 1.88
C ALA A 94 -14.26 -3.16 0.35
N GLU A 95 -14.53 -2.10 -0.41
CA GLU A 95 -14.50 -2.13 -1.87
C GLU A 95 -13.09 -2.46 -2.40
N GLN A 96 -12.07 -1.74 -1.92
CA GLN A 96 -10.67 -1.96 -2.29
C GLN A 96 -10.22 -3.39 -2.00
N LYS A 97 -10.62 -3.95 -0.85
CA LYS A 97 -10.37 -5.35 -0.51
C LYS A 97 -10.94 -6.31 -1.55
N SER A 98 -12.19 -6.11 -1.95
CA SER A 98 -12.82 -6.94 -2.99
C SER A 98 -12.09 -6.85 -4.33
N LEU A 99 -11.68 -5.64 -4.73
CA LEU A 99 -10.90 -5.41 -5.96
C LEU A 99 -9.51 -6.06 -5.88
N ARG A 100 -8.86 -6.00 -4.71
CA ARG A 100 -7.57 -6.69 -4.48
C ARG A 100 -7.70 -8.19 -4.65
N GLU A 101 -8.69 -8.80 -4.02
CA GLU A 101 -8.89 -10.25 -4.10
C GLU A 101 -9.16 -10.71 -5.54
N LYS A 102 -10.07 -10.06 -6.25
CA LYS A 102 -10.32 -10.35 -7.68
C LYS A 102 -9.05 -10.26 -8.51
N ARG A 103 -8.28 -9.18 -8.32
CA ARG A 103 -7.01 -8.98 -9.03
C ARG A 103 -5.97 -10.03 -8.68
N ALA A 104 -5.86 -10.40 -7.40
CA ALA A 104 -4.94 -11.44 -6.96
C ALA A 104 -5.23 -12.78 -7.65
N VAL A 105 -6.47 -13.24 -7.61
CA VAL A 105 -6.90 -14.48 -8.28
C VAL A 105 -6.54 -14.44 -9.78
N GLU A 106 -6.80 -13.32 -10.45
CA GLU A 106 -6.49 -13.20 -11.88
C GLU A 106 -4.98 -13.24 -12.17
N ILE A 107 -4.15 -12.61 -11.32
CA ILE A 107 -2.68 -12.72 -11.41
C ILE A 107 -2.25 -14.19 -11.23
N GLY A 108 -2.82 -14.91 -10.27
CA GLY A 108 -2.57 -16.33 -10.05
C GLY A 108 -2.84 -17.14 -11.31
N HIS A 109 -4.01 -17.00 -11.91
CA HIS A 109 -4.37 -17.69 -13.16
C HIS A 109 -3.42 -17.37 -14.33
N LYS A 110 -2.97 -16.11 -14.45
CA LYS A 110 -2.00 -15.75 -15.49
C LYS A 110 -0.62 -16.36 -15.24
N LEU A 111 -0.19 -16.42 -14.00
CA LEU A 111 1.07 -17.08 -13.63
C LEU A 111 1.00 -18.58 -13.85
N GLU A 112 -0.12 -19.24 -13.56
CA GLU A 112 -0.33 -20.66 -13.84
C GLU A 112 -0.22 -20.96 -15.35
N LYS A 113 -0.86 -20.12 -16.19
CA LYS A 113 -0.69 -20.20 -17.64
C LYS A 113 0.74 -19.96 -18.10
N ALA A 114 1.53 -19.22 -17.32
CA ALA A 114 2.96 -18.97 -17.57
C ALA A 114 3.87 -20.06 -16.96
N GLY A 115 3.33 -21.18 -16.51
CA GLY A 115 4.07 -22.33 -15.98
C GLY A 115 4.51 -22.18 -14.51
N VAL A 116 3.74 -21.45 -13.73
CA VAL A 116 3.92 -21.33 -12.26
C VAL A 116 2.75 -22.02 -11.56
N PRO A 117 2.84 -23.30 -11.20
CA PRO A 117 1.72 -24.03 -10.61
C PRO A 117 1.37 -23.48 -9.20
N ASN A 118 0.10 -23.53 -8.84
CA ASN A 118 -0.41 -23.09 -7.53
C ASN A 118 -0.01 -21.65 -7.17
N ALA A 119 0.03 -20.76 -8.16
CA ALA A 119 0.58 -19.41 -7.97
C ALA A 119 -0.21 -18.61 -6.93
N TYR A 120 -1.55 -18.67 -6.97
CA TYR A 120 -2.39 -17.97 -6.00
C TYR A 120 -2.21 -18.53 -4.59
N GLU A 121 -2.29 -19.86 -4.42
CA GLU A 121 -2.16 -20.50 -3.11
C GLU A 121 -0.76 -20.27 -2.52
N GLY A 122 0.29 -20.35 -3.34
CA GLY A 122 1.65 -20.06 -2.91
C GLY A 122 1.85 -18.62 -2.45
N ALA A 123 1.29 -17.64 -3.17
CA ALA A 123 1.32 -16.24 -2.74
C ALA A 123 0.48 -16.01 -1.48
N LYS A 124 -0.68 -16.67 -1.38
CA LYS A 124 -1.58 -16.58 -0.23
C LYS A 124 -0.96 -17.14 1.05
N ALA A 125 -0.20 -18.21 0.95
CA ALA A 125 0.53 -18.79 2.09
C ALA A 125 1.62 -17.84 2.66
N LEU A 126 2.06 -16.85 1.88
CA LEU A 126 3.03 -15.83 2.29
C LEU A 126 2.37 -14.54 2.80
N ALA A 127 1.06 -14.41 2.67
CA ALA A 127 0.31 -13.23 3.07
C ALA A 127 -0.37 -13.46 4.42
N ASN A 128 -0.24 -12.51 5.33
CA ASN A 128 -1.01 -12.47 6.58
C ASN A 128 -2.32 -11.65 6.44
N GLY A 129 -2.53 -11.06 5.28
CA GLY A 129 -3.69 -10.26 4.92
C GLY A 129 -4.01 -10.42 3.43
N GLU A 130 -4.24 -9.31 2.74
CA GLU A 130 -4.55 -9.33 1.31
C GLU A 130 -3.35 -9.72 0.46
N VAL A 131 -3.59 -10.57 -0.55
CA VAL A 131 -2.54 -10.98 -1.49
C VAL A 131 -2.18 -9.83 -2.42
N THR A 132 -0.91 -9.42 -2.42
CA THR A 132 -0.38 -8.36 -3.28
C THR A 132 0.59 -8.92 -4.32
N ARG A 133 1.02 -8.08 -5.27
CA ARG A 133 2.08 -8.45 -6.22
C ARG A 133 3.41 -8.76 -5.53
N ALA A 134 3.68 -8.18 -4.36
CA ALA A 134 4.88 -8.48 -3.59
C ALA A 134 4.88 -9.94 -3.11
N HIS A 135 3.74 -10.49 -2.68
CA HIS A 135 3.62 -11.89 -2.30
C HIS A 135 3.87 -12.82 -3.49
N TYR A 136 3.36 -12.51 -4.67
CA TYR A 136 3.70 -13.25 -5.88
C TYR A 136 5.18 -13.17 -6.24
N ALA A 137 5.80 -12.00 -6.08
CA ALA A 137 7.24 -11.85 -6.31
C ALA A 137 8.05 -12.74 -5.36
N ARG A 138 7.75 -12.71 -4.07
CA ARG A 138 8.37 -13.58 -3.06
C ARG A 138 8.15 -15.06 -3.36
N TYR A 139 6.94 -15.46 -3.75
CA TYR A 139 6.66 -16.83 -4.14
C TYR A 139 7.49 -17.27 -5.35
N LEU A 140 7.59 -16.43 -6.39
CA LEU A 140 8.43 -16.71 -7.57
C LEU A 140 9.92 -16.88 -7.22
N VAL A 141 10.42 -16.11 -6.24
CA VAL A 141 11.77 -16.25 -5.70
C VAL A 141 11.90 -17.57 -4.93
N GLN A 142 10.95 -17.86 -4.05
CA GLN A 142 10.95 -19.09 -3.22
C GLN A 142 11.00 -20.38 -4.05
N ILE A 143 10.27 -20.42 -5.17
CA ILE A 143 10.27 -21.58 -6.08
C ILE A 143 11.39 -21.55 -7.14
N GLY A 144 12.33 -20.60 -7.05
CA GLY A 144 13.48 -20.51 -7.95
C GLY A 144 13.17 -20.05 -9.39
N LYS A 145 11.99 -19.52 -9.67
CA LYS A 145 11.64 -18.99 -11.02
C LYS A 145 12.37 -17.70 -11.34
N VAL A 146 12.73 -16.93 -10.35
CA VAL A 146 13.51 -15.69 -10.42
C VAL A 146 14.47 -15.58 -9.24
N SER A 147 15.53 -14.78 -9.35
CA SER A 147 16.54 -14.66 -8.28
C SER A 147 16.21 -13.58 -7.24
N ASN A 148 15.31 -12.65 -7.54
CA ASN A 148 14.87 -11.59 -6.63
C ASN A 148 13.55 -10.98 -7.11
N ASP A 149 12.91 -10.20 -6.22
CA ASP A 149 11.62 -9.55 -6.49
C ASP A 149 11.66 -8.63 -7.72
N GLY A 150 12.75 -7.89 -7.92
CA GLY A 150 12.92 -7.02 -9.08
C GLY A 150 12.82 -7.78 -10.40
N GLN A 151 13.37 -8.99 -10.47
CA GLN A 151 13.23 -9.86 -11.64
C GLN A 151 11.80 -10.37 -11.81
N ALA A 152 11.07 -10.65 -10.72
CA ALA A 152 9.66 -11.04 -10.79
C ALA A 152 8.82 -9.94 -11.45
N PHE A 153 9.00 -8.68 -11.03
CA PHE A 153 8.33 -7.55 -11.66
C PHE A 153 8.77 -7.35 -13.13
N LYS A 154 10.06 -7.43 -13.42
CA LYS A 154 10.59 -7.25 -14.76
C LYS A 154 10.09 -8.31 -15.75
N ARG A 155 9.91 -9.56 -15.32
CA ARG A 155 9.55 -10.68 -16.20
C ARG A 155 8.06 -10.95 -16.26
N TYR A 156 7.31 -10.81 -15.14
CA TYR A 156 5.94 -11.28 -15.01
C TYR A 156 4.94 -10.22 -14.56
N LEU A 157 5.22 -9.47 -13.48
CA LEU A 157 4.22 -8.74 -12.69
C LEU A 157 4.15 -7.24 -13.00
N GLY A 158 5.18 -6.68 -13.64
CA GLY A 158 5.25 -5.25 -13.96
C GLY A 158 4.30 -4.84 -15.07
N GLY A 159 4.04 -3.55 -15.21
CA GLY A 159 3.20 -2.99 -16.26
C GLY A 159 3.61 -3.48 -17.66
N GLY A 160 2.63 -3.93 -18.46
CA GLY A 160 2.84 -4.46 -19.79
C GLY A 160 3.43 -5.87 -19.87
N LYS A 161 3.63 -6.57 -18.73
CA LYS A 161 4.11 -7.96 -18.69
C LYS A 161 2.95 -8.95 -18.78
N SER A 162 3.27 -10.21 -19.12
CA SER A 162 2.28 -11.26 -19.40
C SER A 162 1.30 -11.53 -18.26
N CYS A 163 1.77 -11.43 -17.01
CA CYS A 163 0.95 -11.66 -15.83
C CYS A 163 0.48 -10.36 -15.15
N PHE A 164 0.69 -9.21 -15.80
CA PHE A 164 0.13 -7.95 -15.32
C PHE A 164 -1.39 -7.96 -15.42
N VAL A 165 -2.04 -7.57 -14.32
CA VAL A 165 -3.49 -7.31 -14.26
C VAL A 165 -3.68 -5.85 -13.91
N LYS A 166 -4.37 -5.11 -14.79
CA LYS A 166 -4.76 -3.73 -14.50
C LYS A 166 -5.79 -3.76 -13.37
N ALA A 167 -5.58 -2.92 -12.39
CA ALA A 167 -6.54 -2.78 -11.29
C ALA A 167 -7.54 -1.66 -11.61
N GLU A 168 -8.77 -1.86 -11.16
CA GLU A 168 -9.85 -0.87 -11.26
C GLU A 168 -10.07 -0.22 -9.89
N TRP A 169 -8.98 0.40 -9.37
CA TRP A 169 -9.04 1.13 -8.10
C TRP A 169 -9.94 2.35 -8.19
N VAL A 170 -10.37 2.86 -7.06
CA VAL A 170 -11.05 4.16 -6.97
C VAL A 170 -10.20 5.27 -7.58
N ASP A 171 -10.81 6.37 -7.97
CA ASP A 171 -10.08 7.56 -8.44
C ASP A 171 -9.51 8.38 -7.27
N ILE A 172 -8.60 9.29 -7.58
CA ILE A 172 -7.95 10.15 -6.57
C ILE A 172 -8.95 11.05 -5.83
N PRO A 173 -9.90 11.73 -6.50
CA PRO A 173 -10.91 12.53 -5.82
C PRO A 173 -11.70 11.76 -4.76
N THR A 174 -12.15 10.55 -5.10
CA THR A 174 -12.87 9.67 -4.14
C THR A 174 -12.02 9.34 -2.91
N ALA A 175 -10.73 9.06 -3.10
CA ALA A 175 -9.81 8.79 -1.99
C ALA A 175 -9.64 10.04 -1.10
N ILE A 176 -9.42 11.23 -1.69
CA ILE A 176 -9.29 12.50 -0.97
C ILE A 176 -10.56 12.79 -0.16
N ASP A 177 -11.73 12.74 -0.81
CA ASP A 177 -13.02 13.02 -0.16
C ASP A 177 -13.30 12.06 1.00
N THR A 178 -12.87 10.80 0.87
CA THR A 178 -13.01 9.80 1.93
C THR A 178 -12.11 10.09 3.11
N ILE A 179 -10.83 10.41 2.85
CA ILE A 179 -9.85 10.77 3.88
C ILE A 179 -10.30 12.04 4.63
N HIS A 180 -10.72 13.07 3.92
CA HIS A 180 -11.20 14.33 4.51
C HIS A 180 -12.49 14.14 5.30
N ALA A 181 -13.44 13.35 4.79
CA ALA A 181 -14.67 13.03 5.53
C ALA A 181 -14.38 12.33 6.86
N ALA A 182 -13.31 11.53 6.92
CA ALA A 182 -12.84 10.89 8.14
C ALA A 182 -11.93 11.80 9.00
N GLY A 183 -11.77 13.08 8.65
CA GLY A 183 -10.98 14.06 9.40
C GLY A 183 -9.46 13.98 9.16
N GLY A 184 -9.03 13.27 8.14
CA GLY A 184 -7.61 13.04 7.83
C GLY A 184 -7.02 14.02 6.83
N VAL A 185 -5.76 13.79 6.49
CA VAL A 185 -4.93 14.54 5.55
C VAL A 185 -4.53 13.61 4.41
N ALA A 186 -4.71 14.07 3.15
CA ALA A 186 -4.42 13.30 1.94
C ALA A 186 -3.07 13.72 1.32
N VAL A 187 -2.18 12.75 1.07
CA VAL A 187 -0.81 12.99 0.59
C VAL A 187 -0.50 12.09 -0.60
N ILE A 188 0.09 12.62 -1.68
CA ILE A 188 0.61 11.79 -2.78
C ILE A 188 1.80 10.98 -2.27
N ALA A 189 1.71 9.65 -2.33
CA ALA A 189 2.80 8.75 -1.95
C ALA A 189 3.91 8.72 -3.02
N HIS A 190 5.17 8.74 -2.58
CA HIS A 190 6.40 8.50 -3.36
C HIS A 190 6.35 8.90 -4.86
N PRO A 191 6.05 10.18 -5.22
CA PRO A 191 5.81 10.58 -6.61
C PRO A 191 7.00 10.32 -7.54
N MET A 192 8.22 10.31 -7.00
CA MET A 192 9.44 10.05 -7.77
C MET A 192 9.65 8.55 -8.11
N ARG A 193 8.88 7.65 -7.49
CA ARG A 193 8.94 6.20 -7.81
C ARG A 193 8.05 5.80 -9.00
N TYR A 194 7.14 6.68 -9.44
CA TYR A 194 6.34 6.42 -10.64
C TYR A 194 7.21 6.56 -11.89
N ASN A 195 7.08 5.62 -12.83
CA ASN A 195 7.73 5.73 -14.13
C ASN A 195 7.01 6.77 -15.01
N MET A 196 7.17 8.04 -14.61
CA MET A 196 6.54 9.20 -15.26
C MET A 196 7.58 10.29 -15.55
N THR A 197 7.37 11.01 -16.64
CA THR A 197 8.17 12.21 -16.93
C THR A 197 7.81 13.34 -15.97
N GLY A 198 8.71 14.31 -15.78
CA GLY A 198 8.42 15.48 -14.95
C GLY A 198 7.19 16.27 -15.38
N LYS A 199 6.79 16.23 -16.67
CA LYS A 199 5.54 16.81 -17.17
C LYS A 199 4.32 16.10 -16.55
N TRP A 200 4.33 14.79 -16.51
CA TRP A 200 3.24 13.99 -15.93
C TRP A 200 3.16 14.13 -14.41
N ILE A 201 4.31 14.18 -13.73
CA ILE A 201 4.35 14.43 -12.27
C ILE A 201 3.76 15.81 -11.95
N ARG A 202 4.17 16.86 -12.68
CA ARG A 202 3.58 18.20 -12.50
C ARG A 202 2.07 18.22 -12.75
N ARG A 203 1.58 17.51 -13.78
CA ARG A 203 0.14 17.41 -14.04
C ARG A 203 -0.58 16.72 -12.89
N LEU A 204 -0.06 15.59 -12.39
CA LEU A 204 -0.60 14.90 -11.22
C LEU A 204 -0.71 15.84 -9.99
N ILE A 205 0.34 16.61 -9.71
CA ILE A 205 0.36 17.56 -8.59
C ILE A 205 -0.70 18.65 -8.76
N VAL A 206 -0.86 19.18 -9.98
CA VAL A 206 -1.87 20.19 -10.27
C VAL A 206 -3.29 19.64 -10.10
N ASP A 207 -3.56 18.48 -10.70
CA ASP A 207 -4.85 17.80 -10.59
C ASP A 207 -5.18 17.47 -9.13
N PHE A 208 -4.20 16.90 -8.39
CA PHE A 208 -4.33 16.56 -6.98
C PHE A 208 -4.66 17.77 -6.11
N LYS A 209 -3.98 18.89 -6.33
CA LYS A 209 -4.26 20.16 -5.63
C LYS A 209 -5.66 20.69 -5.96
N GLN A 210 -6.10 20.58 -7.21
CA GLN A 210 -7.45 21.01 -7.62
C GLN A 210 -8.55 20.18 -6.95
N TRP A 211 -8.28 18.91 -6.65
CA TRP A 211 -9.20 18.03 -5.92
C TRP A 211 -9.09 18.16 -4.40
N GLY A 212 -8.29 19.12 -3.90
CA GLY A 212 -8.18 19.42 -2.48
C GLY A 212 -7.12 18.63 -1.73
N GLY A 213 -6.22 17.92 -2.42
CA GLY A 213 -5.14 17.18 -1.77
C GLY A 213 -4.17 18.09 -1.03
N ASP A 214 -3.64 17.61 0.11
CA ASP A 214 -2.96 18.44 1.13
C ASP A 214 -1.44 18.47 0.96
N GLY A 215 -0.83 17.39 0.48
CA GLY A 215 0.62 17.30 0.41
C GLY A 215 1.15 16.23 -0.53
N MET A 216 2.46 16.12 -0.60
CA MET A 216 3.16 15.03 -1.30
C MET A 216 4.44 14.66 -0.58
N GLU A 217 4.84 13.41 -0.70
CA GLU A 217 6.17 12.94 -0.26
C GLU A 217 7.27 13.46 -1.19
N VAL A 218 8.45 13.68 -0.63
CA VAL A 218 9.64 14.20 -1.33
C VAL A 218 10.80 13.22 -1.29
#